data_13c738a47748c4ab3c7af15384a6610a
#
_entry.id   13c738a47748c4ab3c7af15384a6610a
#
_cell.length_a   1.000
_cell.length_b   1.000
_cell.length_c   1.000
_cell.angle_alpha   90.00
_cell.angle_beta   90.00
_cell.angle_gamma   90.00
#
_symmetry.space_group_name_H-M   'P 1'
#
loop_
_entity.id
_entity.type
_entity.pdbx_description
1 polymer ?
#
loop_
_entity_poly.entity_id
_entity_poly.type
_entity_poly.pdbx_seq_one_letter_code
_entity_poly.pdbx_strand_id
1 'polypeptide(L)'
;MINCALCEDAPCTKACGKMECDKALRSIWFDNENGAASRLPKTLPCAECDAPCEKACIRSGKVPVKELMQKLHDLHDEENLYDKSAMEKLKTSICGIPLENPFLLSSSVVASTYEMCARAFEMGWAGAAFKTISFLDIHEASPRFSAIKGDNGSIIGFKNIEQLSDHAVTENMDIFKKLKKEYPHKFLLVSIMGRNEQEWMMLSRMAMQAGADAIELNFSCPNMAEDGLGSDVGQIPNLVEKYTAAARAGCNIPILAKLTPNTGNMSEAAIAAKRGGADGLAAINTIKSIVGINPHTYVSAPAVRGQSAVGGYSGAAVKPIALRFIAELGKNPKLKGMHISGMGGVETWKDAMEFMALGAGSIQVTTAVMQYGYRIIDDLIDGMLGYLNEKGFQSVEELVGLGLDAVCDTENIERDTIVYPKFHRDKCIGCGRCAISCRDGGHQAIKFGEDRKPVLEPKKCVGCHLCTLVCPQDAITSGRKRV
;
A
#
# COMPACT_ATOMS: atom_id res chain seq x y z
N MET A 1 -6.46 -10.37 14.70
CA MET A 1 -5.82 -10.93 13.47
C MET A 1 -5.76 -12.44 13.57
N ILE A 2 -6.19 -13.18 12.55
CA ILE A 2 -6.15 -14.64 12.56
C ILE A 2 -4.73 -15.15 12.32
N ASN A 3 -4.35 -16.28 12.96
CA ASN A 3 -3.03 -16.89 12.78
C ASN A 3 -2.98 -17.83 11.55
N CYS A 4 -3.51 -17.40 10.39
CA CYS A 4 -3.53 -18.16 9.16
C CYS A 4 -2.19 -18.05 8.41
N ALA A 5 -1.74 -19.12 7.76
CA ALA A 5 -0.53 -19.12 6.95
C ALA A 5 -0.78 -18.71 5.48
N LEU A 6 -2.03 -18.55 5.07
CA LEU A 6 -2.45 -18.27 3.68
C LEU A 6 -1.83 -19.26 2.68
N CYS A 7 -1.98 -20.56 2.97
CA CYS A 7 -1.32 -21.64 2.23
C CYS A 7 -1.68 -21.63 0.73
N GLU A 8 -0.72 -22.00 -0.13
CA GLU A 8 -0.92 -22.09 -1.59
C GLU A 8 -1.89 -23.22 -1.95
N ASP A 9 -1.76 -24.36 -1.30
CA ASP A 9 -2.53 -25.58 -1.61
C ASP A 9 -3.80 -25.74 -0.80
N ALA A 10 -4.15 -24.77 0.05
CA ALA A 10 -5.38 -24.70 0.83
C ALA A 10 -5.80 -26.03 1.52
N PRO A 11 -4.97 -26.61 2.41
CA PRO A 11 -5.28 -27.93 2.99
C PRO A 11 -6.60 -27.94 3.79
N CYS A 12 -6.99 -26.82 4.40
CA CYS A 12 -8.27 -26.67 5.08
C CYS A 12 -9.47 -26.78 4.14
N THR A 13 -9.41 -26.16 2.97
CA THR A 13 -10.44 -26.24 1.93
C THR A 13 -10.52 -27.62 1.33
N LYS A 14 -9.39 -28.26 1.00
CA LYS A 14 -9.34 -29.63 0.50
C LYS A 14 -9.96 -30.63 1.48
N ALA A 15 -9.64 -30.49 2.76
CA ALA A 15 -10.18 -31.37 3.79
C ALA A 15 -11.67 -31.10 4.09
N CYS A 16 -12.13 -29.86 3.99
CA CYS A 16 -13.54 -29.50 4.14
C CYS A 16 -14.39 -30.09 3.01
N GLY A 17 -13.97 -29.88 1.76
CA GLY A 17 -14.66 -30.34 0.55
C GLY A 17 -16.06 -29.76 0.31
N LYS A 18 -16.53 -28.85 1.17
CA LYS A 18 -17.89 -28.27 1.15
C LYS A 18 -17.90 -26.76 0.93
N MET A 19 -16.79 -26.08 1.23
CA MET A 19 -16.65 -24.63 1.08
C MET A 19 -15.18 -24.20 0.97
N GLU A 20 -14.93 -23.00 0.44
CA GLU A 20 -13.61 -22.44 0.23
C GLU A 20 -13.09 -21.71 1.49
N CYS A 21 -12.75 -22.49 2.53
CA CYS A 21 -12.28 -21.96 3.82
C CYS A 21 -11.10 -21.01 3.68
N ASP A 22 -10.15 -21.31 2.80
CA ASP A 22 -8.95 -20.50 2.57
C ASP A 22 -9.28 -19.11 2.02
N LYS A 23 -10.24 -19.00 1.11
CA LYS A 23 -10.66 -17.69 0.57
C LYS A 23 -11.36 -16.85 1.63
N ALA A 24 -12.25 -17.43 2.43
CA ALA A 24 -12.87 -16.71 3.54
C ALA A 24 -11.84 -16.25 4.58
N LEU A 25 -10.88 -17.12 4.96
CA LEU A 25 -9.79 -16.77 5.86
C LEU A 25 -8.87 -15.68 5.28
N ARG A 26 -8.61 -15.72 3.97
CA ARG A 26 -7.84 -14.68 3.29
C ARG A 26 -8.56 -13.34 3.31
N SER A 27 -9.86 -13.31 3.05
CA SER A 27 -10.65 -12.07 3.12
C SER A 27 -10.63 -11.47 4.52
N ILE A 28 -10.73 -12.29 5.61
CA ILE A 28 -10.54 -11.79 6.98
C ILE A 28 -9.14 -11.19 7.17
N TRP A 29 -8.11 -11.84 6.62
CA TRP A 29 -6.73 -11.36 6.73
C TRP A 29 -6.56 -9.95 6.14
N PHE A 30 -7.26 -9.67 5.05
CA PHE A 30 -7.23 -8.38 4.35
C PHE A 30 -8.37 -7.43 4.77
N ASP A 31 -8.88 -7.57 6.00
CA ASP A 31 -9.93 -6.70 6.58
C ASP A 31 -11.23 -6.65 5.77
N ASN A 32 -11.55 -7.74 5.08
CA ASN A 32 -12.76 -7.86 4.27
C ASN A 32 -13.72 -8.91 4.88
N GLU A 33 -14.29 -8.62 6.05
CA GLU A 33 -15.21 -9.54 6.74
C GLU A 33 -16.51 -9.76 5.95
N ASN A 34 -17.05 -8.71 5.34
CA ASN A 34 -18.25 -8.79 4.48
C ASN A 34 -17.99 -9.67 3.24
N GLY A 35 -16.85 -9.52 2.59
CA GLY A 35 -16.42 -10.38 1.49
C GLY A 35 -16.19 -11.82 1.95
N ALA A 36 -15.65 -12.03 3.15
CA ALA A 36 -15.50 -13.35 3.73
C ALA A 36 -16.87 -14.02 3.98
N ALA A 37 -17.84 -13.28 4.54
CA ALA A 37 -19.20 -13.74 4.79
C ALA A 37 -19.93 -14.09 3.47
N SER A 38 -19.78 -13.27 2.43
CA SER A 38 -20.41 -13.49 1.11
C SER A 38 -19.92 -14.75 0.39
N ARG A 39 -18.77 -15.31 0.79
CA ARG A 39 -18.20 -16.55 0.25
C ARG A 39 -18.76 -17.80 0.92
N LEU A 40 -19.51 -17.64 2.03
CA LEU A 40 -20.09 -18.76 2.74
C LEU A 40 -21.40 -19.22 2.10
N PRO A 41 -21.71 -20.53 2.12
CA PRO A 41 -22.99 -21.02 1.67
C PRO A 41 -24.13 -20.58 2.58
N LYS A 42 -25.34 -20.39 2.05
CA LYS A 42 -26.54 -20.02 2.82
C LYS A 42 -26.81 -20.96 4.00
N THR A 43 -26.52 -22.23 3.85
CA THR A 43 -26.57 -23.23 4.95
C THR A 43 -25.14 -23.66 5.27
N LEU A 44 -24.67 -23.26 6.45
CA LEU A 44 -23.31 -23.56 6.88
C LEU A 44 -23.15 -25.05 7.24
N PRO A 45 -22.25 -25.80 6.58
CA PRO A 45 -22.08 -27.23 6.85
C PRO A 45 -21.33 -27.55 8.14
N CYS A 46 -21.02 -26.53 8.94
CA CYS A 46 -20.14 -26.65 10.11
C CYS A 46 -20.85 -27.13 11.39
N ALA A 47 -22.18 -27.05 11.48
CA ALA A 47 -22.91 -27.33 12.71
C ALA A 47 -22.59 -28.73 13.28
N GLU A 48 -22.69 -29.77 12.44
CA GLU A 48 -22.52 -31.18 12.84
C GLU A 48 -21.18 -31.79 12.35
N CYS A 49 -20.23 -30.95 11.84
CA CYS A 49 -18.96 -31.48 11.33
C CYS A 49 -17.90 -31.59 12.43
N ASP A 50 -17.00 -32.55 12.26
CA ASP A 50 -15.87 -32.83 13.17
C ASP A 50 -14.62 -31.98 12.87
N ALA A 51 -14.79 -30.86 12.17
CA ALA A 51 -13.78 -29.87 11.81
C ALA A 51 -12.54 -30.43 11.06
N PRO A 52 -12.71 -31.15 9.92
CA PRO A 52 -11.58 -31.70 9.17
C PRO A 52 -10.63 -30.58 8.67
N CYS A 53 -11.14 -29.38 8.41
CA CYS A 53 -10.36 -28.22 8.02
C CYS A 53 -9.33 -27.81 9.11
N GLU A 54 -9.71 -27.89 10.39
CA GLU A 54 -8.80 -27.58 11.50
C GLU A 54 -7.78 -28.69 11.73
N LYS A 55 -8.18 -29.97 11.55
CA LYS A 55 -7.27 -31.12 11.63
C LYS A 55 -6.20 -31.07 10.55
N ALA A 56 -6.55 -30.60 9.34
CA ALA A 56 -5.65 -30.44 8.22
C ALA A 56 -4.78 -29.18 8.29
N CYS A 57 -5.04 -28.25 9.22
CA CYS A 57 -4.27 -27.02 9.34
C CYS A 57 -2.81 -27.33 9.69
N ILE A 58 -1.86 -26.75 8.91
CA ILE A 58 -0.42 -26.98 9.08
C ILE A 58 0.23 -26.08 10.15
N ARG A 59 -0.50 -25.10 10.68
CA ARG A 59 0.01 -24.23 11.76
C ARG A 59 0.11 -24.97 13.08
N SER A 60 1.14 -24.70 13.87
CA SER A 60 1.33 -25.27 15.21
C SER A 60 0.23 -24.84 16.17
N GLY A 61 -0.19 -23.56 16.14
CA GLY A 61 -1.43 -23.08 16.74
C GLY A 61 -2.51 -23.07 15.68
N LYS A 62 -3.32 -24.13 15.64
CA LYS A 62 -4.35 -24.32 14.60
C LYS A 62 -5.31 -23.14 14.57
N VAL A 63 -5.71 -22.77 13.34
CA VAL A 63 -6.74 -21.74 13.14
C VAL A 63 -8.11 -22.35 13.51
N PRO A 64 -8.92 -21.70 14.34
CA PRO A 64 -10.27 -22.16 14.70
C PRO A 64 -11.24 -21.87 13.54
N VAL A 65 -11.08 -22.61 12.44
CA VAL A 65 -11.81 -22.37 11.19
C VAL A 65 -13.31 -22.50 11.37
N LYS A 66 -13.76 -23.55 12.10
CA LYS A 66 -15.19 -23.79 12.35
C LYS A 66 -15.84 -22.62 13.08
N GLU A 67 -15.22 -22.14 14.15
CA GLU A 67 -15.72 -21.00 14.94
C GLU A 67 -15.73 -19.71 14.11
N LEU A 68 -14.67 -19.46 13.32
CA LEU A 68 -14.59 -18.27 12.46
C LEU A 68 -15.67 -18.29 11.38
N MET A 69 -15.89 -19.45 10.72
CA MET A 69 -16.94 -19.55 9.70
C MET A 69 -18.35 -19.35 10.31
N GLN A 70 -18.58 -19.84 11.54
CA GLN A 70 -19.85 -19.60 12.23
C GLN A 70 -20.05 -18.11 12.52
N LYS A 71 -19.05 -17.44 13.09
CA LYS A 71 -19.11 -15.99 13.34
C LYS A 71 -19.36 -15.17 12.07
N LEU A 72 -18.70 -15.52 10.97
CA LEU A 72 -18.91 -14.86 9.69
C LEU A 72 -20.32 -15.11 9.14
N HIS A 73 -20.83 -16.32 9.30
CA HIS A 73 -22.18 -16.65 8.86
C HIS A 73 -23.25 -15.87 9.65
N ASP A 74 -23.02 -15.65 10.95
CA ASP A 74 -23.92 -14.86 11.79
C ASP A 74 -23.90 -13.35 11.43
N LEU A 75 -22.84 -12.89 10.72
CA LEU A 75 -22.74 -11.54 10.15
C LEU A 75 -23.34 -11.45 8.74
N HIS A 76 -23.79 -12.58 8.18
CA HIS A 76 -24.30 -12.67 6.82
C HIS A 76 -25.65 -11.96 6.73
N ASP A 77 -25.63 -10.76 6.17
CA ASP A 77 -26.83 -9.99 5.84
C ASP A 77 -27.11 -10.15 4.33
N GLU A 78 -28.20 -10.80 3.99
CA GLU A 78 -28.59 -11.04 2.59
C GLU A 78 -28.79 -9.72 1.80
N GLU A 79 -29.12 -8.62 2.48
CA GLU A 79 -29.29 -7.31 1.87
C GLU A 79 -27.93 -6.62 1.54
N ASN A 80 -26.85 -7.02 2.20
CA ASN A 80 -25.51 -6.45 2.04
C ASN A 80 -24.54 -7.34 1.26
N LEU A 81 -25.00 -8.42 0.65
CA LEU A 81 -24.19 -9.21 -0.28
C LEU A 81 -23.83 -8.33 -1.49
N TYR A 82 -22.52 -8.03 -1.62
CA TYR A 82 -22.13 -7.25 -2.77
C TYR A 82 -22.30 -8.07 -4.05
N ASP A 83 -22.91 -7.43 -5.04
CA ASP A 83 -23.10 -8.00 -6.37
C ASP A 83 -21.82 -7.80 -7.19
N LYS A 84 -21.24 -8.91 -7.68
CA LYS A 84 -20.11 -8.86 -8.61
C LYS A 84 -20.42 -8.13 -9.92
N SER A 85 -21.71 -7.97 -10.26
CA SER A 85 -22.14 -7.12 -11.38
C SER A 85 -21.78 -5.65 -11.16
N ALA A 86 -21.53 -5.23 -9.91
CA ALA A 86 -21.12 -3.88 -9.55
C ALA A 86 -19.66 -3.51 -9.91
N MET A 87 -18.91 -4.38 -10.61
CA MET A 87 -17.55 -4.10 -11.08
C MET A 87 -17.42 -2.80 -11.89
N GLU A 88 -18.50 -2.36 -12.53
CA GLU A 88 -18.58 -1.06 -13.21
C GLU A 88 -18.24 0.13 -12.27
N LYS A 89 -18.56 0.00 -10.97
CA LYS A 89 -18.22 1.03 -9.96
C LYS A 89 -16.73 1.22 -9.73
N LEU A 90 -15.90 0.23 -10.08
CA LEU A 90 -14.44 0.29 -9.93
C LEU A 90 -13.74 0.90 -11.13
N LYS A 91 -14.45 1.12 -12.24
CA LYS A 91 -13.86 1.73 -13.43
C LYS A 91 -13.36 3.14 -13.11
N THR A 92 -12.17 3.44 -13.60
CA THR A 92 -11.51 4.74 -13.49
C THR A 92 -10.65 5.00 -14.71
N SER A 93 -9.78 6.01 -14.66
CA SER A 93 -8.85 6.31 -15.74
C SER A 93 -7.50 6.83 -15.22
N ILE A 94 -6.45 6.64 -16.01
CA ILE A 94 -5.16 7.31 -15.81
C ILE A 94 -4.92 8.24 -16.99
N CYS A 95 -4.89 9.55 -16.73
CA CYS A 95 -4.68 10.57 -17.76
C CYS A 95 -5.61 10.41 -18.98
N GLY A 96 -6.86 10.00 -18.74
CA GLY A 96 -7.87 9.76 -19.77
C GLY A 96 -7.88 8.36 -20.41
N ILE A 97 -6.94 7.49 -20.04
CA ILE A 97 -6.92 6.09 -20.48
C ILE A 97 -7.74 5.24 -19.51
N PRO A 98 -8.79 4.53 -19.96
CA PRO A 98 -9.69 3.80 -19.08
C PRO A 98 -9.02 2.60 -18.42
N LEU A 99 -9.38 2.35 -17.15
CA LEU A 99 -9.02 1.18 -16.36
C LEU A 99 -10.26 0.43 -15.89
N GLU A 100 -10.20 -0.89 -15.85
CA GLU A 100 -11.29 -1.73 -15.32
C GLU A 100 -11.44 -1.66 -13.80
N ASN A 101 -10.37 -1.31 -13.09
CA ASN A 101 -10.31 -1.06 -11.65
C ASN A 101 -9.08 -0.19 -11.34
N PRO A 102 -8.95 0.40 -10.12
CA PRO A 102 -7.86 1.33 -9.83
C PRO A 102 -6.51 0.68 -9.52
N PHE A 103 -6.39 -0.66 -9.54
CA PHE A 103 -5.21 -1.38 -9.03
C PHE A 103 -4.23 -1.78 -10.12
N LEU A 104 -2.97 -1.37 -9.96
CA LEU A 104 -1.85 -1.69 -10.84
C LEU A 104 -0.70 -2.33 -10.07
N LEU A 105 0.12 -3.14 -10.75
CA LEU A 105 1.45 -3.46 -10.25
C LEU A 105 2.36 -2.23 -10.35
N SER A 106 3.18 -1.98 -9.33
CA SER A 106 4.18 -0.92 -9.39
C SER A 106 5.46 -1.39 -10.10
N SER A 107 6.20 -0.45 -10.70
CA SER A 107 7.46 -0.74 -11.39
C SER A 107 8.51 -1.30 -10.42
N SER A 108 8.67 -2.62 -10.44
CA SER A 108 9.53 -3.39 -9.55
C SER A 108 9.66 -4.83 -10.05
N VAL A 109 10.25 -5.71 -9.23
CA VAL A 109 10.38 -7.14 -9.52
C VAL A 109 9.05 -7.85 -9.81
N VAL A 110 7.92 -7.37 -9.30
CA VAL A 110 6.61 -8.01 -9.52
C VAL A 110 6.05 -7.78 -10.92
N ALA A 111 6.70 -6.95 -11.73
CA ALA A 111 6.31 -6.64 -13.11
C ALA A 111 7.57 -6.49 -13.99
N SER A 112 8.46 -7.49 -13.98
CA SER A 112 9.76 -7.44 -14.65
C SER A 112 9.89 -8.37 -15.84
N THR A 113 8.92 -9.28 -16.05
CA THR A 113 8.91 -10.21 -17.18
C THR A 113 7.52 -10.27 -17.82
N TYR A 114 7.46 -10.84 -19.03
CA TYR A 114 6.18 -11.09 -19.69
C TYR A 114 5.27 -11.99 -18.84
N GLU A 115 5.80 -13.11 -18.33
CA GLU A 115 5.03 -14.11 -17.57
C GLU A 115 4.44 -13.52 -16.28
N MET A 116 5.19 -12.65 -15.61
CA MET A 116 4.72 -11.96 -14.40
C MET A 116 3.54 -11.04 -14.71
N CYS A 117 3.67 -10.19 -15.74
CA CYS A 117 2.60 -9.29 -16.15
C CYS A 117 1.37 -10.06 -16.66
N ALA A 118 1.56 -11.08 -17.53
CA ALA A 118 0.49 -11.91 -18.06
C ALA A 118 -0.31 -12.56 -16.93
N ARG A 119 0.38 -13.23 -15.99
CA ARG A 119 -0.27 -13.85 -14.82
C ARG A 119 -1.05 -12.85 -13.98
N ALA A 120 -0.51 -11.66 -13.75
CA ALA A 120 -1.21 -10.61 -13.00
C ALA A 120 -2.49 -10.15 -13.74
N PHE A 121 -2.40 -9.94 -15.04
CA PHE A 121 -3.55 -9.56 -15.89
C PHE A 121 -4.66 -10.60 -15.87
N GLU A 122 -4.31 -11.88 -15.97
CA GLU A 122 -5.24 -13.01 -15.87
C GLU A 122 -5.92 -13.09 -14.49
N MET A 123 -5.25 -12.62 -13.43
CA MET A 123 -5.82 -12.59 -12.09
C MET A 123 -6.68 -11.35 -11.80
N GLY A 124 -6.79 -10.37 -12.73
CA GLY A 124 -7.69 -9.23 -12.59
C GLY A 124 -7.01 -7.88 -12.27
N TRP A 125 -5.67 -7.81 -12.26
CA TRP A 125 -4.98 -6.52 -12.21
C TRP A 125 -5.31 -5.71 -13.46
N ALA A 126 -5.64 -4.43 -13.29
CA ALA A 126 -6.01 -3.54 -14.41
C ALA A 126 -4.83 -3.23 -15.33
N GLY A 127 -3.62 -3.34 -14.81
CA GLY A 127 -2.41 -3.07 -15.56
C GLY A 127 -1.15 -3.23 -14.71
N ALA A 128 -0.03 -2.85 -15.29
CA ALA A 128 1.27 -2.91 -14.63
C ALA A 128 2.16 -1.73 -15.05
N ALA A 129 2.85 -1.14 -14.07
CA ALA A 129 4.05 -0.39 -14.33
C ALA A 129 5.22 -1.38 -14.43
N PHE A 130 5.77 -1.54 -15.62
CA PHE A 130 6.88 -2.46 -15.86
C PHE A 130 8.16 -1.99 -15.16
N LYS A 131 9.01 -2.92 -14.69
CA LYS A 131 10.30 -2.61 -14.03
C LYS A 131 11.09 -1.63 -14.89
N THR A 132 11.65 -0.59 -14.28
CA THR A 132 12.33 0.51 -14.97
C THR A 132 13.42 0.01 -15.91
N ILE A 133 13.37 0.41 -17.16
CA ILE A 133 14.36 0.12 -18.20
C ILE A 133 15.31 1.29 -18.41
N SER A 134 16.53 1.00 -18.80
CA SER A 134 17.56 1.99 -19.10
C SER A 134 18.60 1.43 -20.09
N PHE A 135 19.49 2.28 -20.59
CA PHE A 135 20.66 1.85 -21.34
C PHE A 135 21.87 1.51 -20.44
N LEU A 136 21.67 1.51 -19.12
CA LEU A 136 22.69 1.07 -18.16
C LEU A 136 22.84 -0.44 -18.19
N ASP A 137 24.06 -0.92 -18.01
CA ASP A 137 24.35 -2.33 -17.78
C ASP A 137 24.18 -2.62 -16.27
N ILE A 138 23.12 -3.35 -15.92
CA ILE A 138 22.70 -3.56 -14.54
C ILE A 138 23.12 -4.95 -14.06
N HIS A 139 23.86 -4.96 -12.94
CA HIS A 139 24.25 -6.18 -12.23
C HIS A 139 23.69 -6.16 -10.82
N GLU A 140 22.72 -7.04 -10.56
CA GLU A 140 22.05 -7.10 -9.27
C GLU A 140 22.89 -7.82 -8.20
N ALA A 141 22.86 -7.27 -6.98
CA ALA A 141 23.48 -7.89 -5.82
C ALA A 141 22.73 -9.14 -5.34
N SER A 142 23.44 -10.06 -4.65
CA SER A 142 22.83 -11.25 -4.05
C SER A 142 23.46 -11.54 -2.67
N PRO A 143 22.65 -11.66 -1.59
CA PRO A 143 21.19 -11.36 -1.50
C PRO A 143 20.89 -9.87 -1.59
N ARG A 144 19.65 -9.52 -1.97
CA ARG A 144 19.25 -8.11 -2.16
C ARG A 144 18.00 -7.68 -1.39
N PHE A 145 17.38 -8.58 -0.63
CA PHE A 145 16.18 -8.30 0.16
C PHE A 145 16.38 -8.60 1.64
N SER A 146 15.75 -7.79 2.49
CA SER A 146 15.59 -8.08 3.91
C SER A 146 14.28 -7.47 4.42
N ALA A 147 13.82 -7.90 5.61
CA ALA A 147 12.55 -7.46 6.14
C ALA A 147 12.58 -7.32 7.67
N ILE A 148 11.77 -6.40 8.18
CA ILE A 148 11.34 -6.34 9.57
C ILE A 148 10.01 -7.09 9.65
N LYS A 149 9.94 -8.10 10.52
CA LYS A 149 8.73 -8.92 10.71
C LYS A 149 8.02 -8.53 12.00
N GLY A 150 6.68 -8.54 11.94
CA GLY A 150 5.83 -8.47 13.13
C GLY A 150 5.77 -9.79 13.87
N ASP A 151 5.16 -9.79 15.05
CA ASP A 151 5.03 -10.96 15.93
C ASP A 151 4.27 -12.13 15.28
N ASN A 152 3.36 -11.82 14.34
CA ASN A 152 2.61 -12.81 13.55
C ASN A 152 3.38 -13.33 12.32
N GLY A 153 4.61 -12.85 12.09
CA GLY A 153 5.44 -13.20 10.95
C GLY A 153 5.15 -12.41 9.66
N SER A 154 4.18 -11.48 9.68
CA SER A 154 3.96 -10.56 8.55
C SER A 154 5.15 -9.61 8.36
N ILE A 155 5.37 -9.18 7.14
CA ILE A 155 6.40 -8.19 6.83
C ILE A 155 5.83 -6.79 7.12
N ILE A 156 6.33 -6.13 8.16
CA ILE A 156 5.97 -4.74 8.48
C ILE A 156 6.74 -3.78 7.58
N GLY A 157 8.03 -4.03 7.42
CA GLY A 157 8.91 -3.22 6.60
C GLY A 157 9.82 -4.10 5.75
N PHE A 158 10.06 -3.67 4.53
CA PHE A 158 10.83 -4.42 3.54
C PHE A 158 11.93 -3.54 2.96
N LYS A 159 13.17 -4.01 3.00
CA LYS A 159 14.32 -3.32 2.41
C LYS A 159 14.81 -4.06 1.17
N ASN A 160 15.10 -3.31 0.12
CA ASN A 160 15.77 -3.80 -1.07
C ASN A 160 16.98 -2.93 -1.43
N ILE A 161 17.95 -3.53 -2.13
CA ILE A 161 19.06 -2.86 -2.78
C ILE A 161 19.02 -3.15 -4.30
N GLU A 162 17.83 -3.39 -4.83
CA GLU A 162 17.58 -3.63 -6.25
C GLU A 162 17.71 -2.35 -7.07
N GLN A 163 18.21 -2.49 -8.28
CA GLN A 163 18.36 -1.39 -9.23
C GLN A 163 17.24 -1.43 -10.28
N LEU A 164 17.60 -1.50 -11.55
CA LEU A 164 16.71 -1.43 -12.70
C LEU A 164 16.56 -2.80 -13.37
N SER A 165 15.91 -2.85 -14.54
CA SER A 165 15.86 -4.07 -15.37
C SER A 165 17.28 -4.44 -15.83
N ASP A 166 17.62 -5.71 -15.68
CA ASP A 166 18.88 -6.31 -16.17
C ASP A 166 18.75 -6.92 -17.58
N HIS A 167 17.56 -6.78 -18.20
CA HIS A 167 17.35 -7.15 -19.60
C HIS A 167 17.69 -5.99 -20.54
N ALA A 168 18.18 -6.32 -21.74
CA ALA A 168 18.42 -5.33 -22.77
C ALA A 168 17.15 -4.56 -23.15
N VAL A 169 17.31 -3.28 -23.52
CA VAL A 169 16.16 -2.43 -23.90
C VAL A 169 15.34 -3.07 -25.03
N THR A 170 16.01 -3.68 -26.01
CA THR A 170 15.35 -4.34 -27.16
C THR A 170 14.50 -5.53 -26.74
N GLU A 171 14.97 -6.35 -25.81
CA GLU A 171 14.20 -7.47 -25.24
C GLU A 171 12.95 -6.97 -24.51
N ASN A 172 13.09 -5.90 -23.73
CA ASN A 172 11.94 -5.28 -23.05
C ASN A 172 10.92 -4.74 -24.08
N MET A 173 11.36 -4.14 -25.20
CA MET A 173 10.45 -3.69 -26.26
C MET A 173 9.65 -4.85 -26.87
N ASP A 174 10.25 -6.00 -27.04
CA ASP A 174 9.56 -7.19 -27.57
C ASP A 174 8.56 -7.76 -26.55
N ILE A 175 8.89 -7.71 -25.26
CA ILE A 175 7.94 -8.04 -24.17
C ILE A 175 6.72 -7.11 -24.25
N PHE A 176 6.90 -5.79 -24.39
CA PHE A 176 5.79 -4.83 -24.45
C PHE A 176 4.89 -5.07 -25.65
N LYS A 177 5.44 -5.27 -26.84
CA LYS A 177 4.68 -5.63 -28.05
C LYS A 177 3.85 -6.90 -27.84
N LYS A 178 4.43 -7.92 -27.22
CA LYS A 178 3.77 -9.19 -26.93
C LYS A 178 2.62 -8.99 -25.92
N LEU A 179 2.87 -8.28 -24.81
CA LEU A 179 1.84 -7.96 -23.80
C LEU A 179 0.67 -7.20 -24.43
N LYS A 180 0.92 -6.17 -25.20
CA LYS A 180 -0.15 -5.36 -25.83
C LYS A 180 -0.89 -6.11 -26.93
N LYS A 181 -0.25 -7.04 -27.60
CA LYS A 181 -0.91 -7.93 -28.57
C LYS A 181 -1.88 -8.92 -27.90
N GLU A 182 -1.47 -9.52 -26.77
CA GLU A 182 -2.24 -10.57 -26.10
C GLU A 182 -3.23 -10.01 -25.07
N TYR A 183 -2.91 -8.86 -24.46
CA TYR A 183 -3.73 -8.17 -23.46
C TYR A 183 -4.01 -6.70 -23.86
N PRO A 184 -4.69 -6.43 -24.98
CA PRO A 184 -4.84 -5.09 -25.55
C PRO A 184 -5.58 -4.11 -24.61
N HIS A 185 -6.43 -4.62 -23.71
CA HIS A 185 -7.23 -3.79 -22.78
C HIS A 185 -6.54 -3.55 -21.43
N LYS A 186 -5.43 -4.24 -21.16
CA LYS A 186 -4.66 -4.03 -19.93
C LYS A 186 -3.72 -2.84 -20.08
N PHE A 187 -3.65 -2.02 -19.03
CA PHE A 187 -2.83 -0.82 -19.03
C PHE A 187 -1.36 -1.16 -18.83
N LEU A 188 -0.52 -0.77 -19.79
CA LEU A 188 0.93 -0.94 -19.74
C LEU A 188 1.60 0.41 -19.52
N LEU A 189 2.08 0.67 -18.32
CA LEU A 189 2.89 1.81 -17.93
C LEU A 189 4.37 1.40 -18.00
N VAL A 190 5.13 1.98 -18.92
CA VAL A 190 6.55 1.66 -19.05
C VAL A 190 7.39 2.63 -18.25
N SER A 191 8.06 2.11 -17.21
CA SER A 191 8.98 2.91 -16.39
C SER A 191 10.36 3.00 -17.06
N ILE A 192 10.89 4.21 -17.20
CA ILE A 192 12.17 4.50 -17.87
C ILE A 192 13.09 5.34 -16.99
N MET A 193 14.41 5.22 -17.22
CA MET A 193 15.44 6.08 -16.63
C MET A 193 16.57 6.31 -17.66
N GLY A 194 16.89 7.57 -17.94
CA GLY A 194 18.00 7.99 -18.78
C GLY A 194 19.04 8.78 -17.99
N ARG A 195 20.29 8.81 -18.47
CA ARG A 195 21.41 9.60 -17.92
C ARG A 195 21.40 11.05 -18.40
N ASN A 196 20.82 11.30 -19.56
CA ASN A 196 20.80 12.59 -20.23
C ASN A 196 19.54 12.74 -21.09
N GLU A 197 19.27 13.95 -21.61
CA GLU A 197 18.06 14.25 -22.38
C GLU A 197 17.86 13.33 -23.58
N GLN A 198 18.93 12.95 -24.24
CA GLN A 198 18.87 12.09 -25.43
C GLN A 198 18.34 10.69 -25.03
N GLU A 199 18.84 10.11 -23.95
CA GLU A 199 18.37 8.80 -23.47
C GLU A 199 16.91 8.85 -23.02
N TRP A 200 16.49 9.89 -22.29
CA TRP A 200 15.08 10.07 -21.89
C TRP A 200 14.15 10.15 -23.11
N MET A 201 14.54 10.95 -24.11
CA MET A 201 13.79 11.07 -25.36
C MET A 201 13.76 9.75 -26.15
N MET A 202 14.87 9.03 -26.24
CA MET A 202 14.94 7.76 -26.98
C MET A 202 14.11 6.66 -26.31
N LEU A 203 14.25 6.49 -24.99
CA LEU A 203 13.51 5.46 -24.23
C LEU A 203 12.01 5.69 -24.31
N SER A 204 11.53 6.94 -24.14
CA SER A 204 10.10 7.26 -24.25
C SER A 204 9.56 6.98 -25.66
N ARG A 205 10.32 7.31 -26.71
CA ARG A 205 9.96 7.00 -28.11
C ARG A 205 9.87 5.49 -28.35
N MET A 206 10.88 4.74 -27.92
CA MET A 206 10.92 3.29 -28.11
C MET A 206 9.79 2.59 -27.37
N ALA A 207 9.51 2.98 -26.12
CA ALA A 207 8.42 2.42 -25.33
C ALA A 207 7.04 2.70 -25.96
N MET A 208 6.81 3.95 -26.44
CA MET A 208 5.58 4.29 -27.17
C MET A 208 5.44 3.45 -28.45
N GLN A 209 6.51 3.30 -29.24
CA GLN A 209 6.48 2.49 -30.47
C GLN A 209 6.29 0.99 -30.19
N ALA A 210 6.65 0.52 -28.99
CA ALA A 210 6.42 -0.84 -28.53
C ALA A 210 5.01 -1.07 -27.99
N GLY A 211 4.16 -0.01 -27.94
CA GLY A 211 2.76 -0.11 -27.55
C GLY A 211 2.48 0.25 -26.09
N ALA A 212 3.39 0.92 -25.37
CA ALA A 212 3.09 1.46 -24.05
C ALA A 212 1.88 2.40 -24.10
N ASP A 213 0.99 2.28 -23.12
CA ASP A 213 -0.14 3.20 -22.97
C ASP A 213 0.28 4.52 -22.32
N ALA A 214 1.26 4.47 -21.41
CA ALA A 214 1.86 5.65 -20.78
C ALA A 214 3.33 5.39 -20.38
N ILE A 215 4.05 6.46 -20.07
CA ILE A 215 5.46 6.42 -19.61
C ILE A 215 5.51 6.84 -18.14
N GLU A 216 6.25 6.10 -17.31
CA GLU A 216 6.65 6.52 -15.97
C GLU A 216 8.10 6.98 -15.97
N LEU A 217 8.37 8.23 -15.57
CA LEU A 217 9.74 8.75 -15.44
C LEU A 217 10.25 8.47 -14.03
N ASN A 218 11.21 7.56 -13.89
CA ASN A 218 11.74 7.16 -12.59
C ASN A 218 12.81 8.16 -12.10
N PHE A 219 12.39 9.24 -11.44
CA PHE A 219 13.25 10.22 -10.76
C PHE A 219 13.49 9.84 -9.29
N SER A 220 13.42 8.55 -8.93
CA SER A 220 13.21 8.22 -7.53
C SER A 220 13.95 6.98 -7.02
N CYS A 221 14.61 6.21 -7.89
CA CYS A 221 15.36 5.02 -7.47
C CYS A 221 16.48 5.40 -6.47
N PRO A 222 16.48 4.87 -5.22
CA PRO A 222 17.49 5.23 -4.24
C PRO A 222 18.78 4.39 -4.32
N ASN A 223 18.80 3.36 -5.17
CA ASN A 223 19.82 2.30 -5.17
C ASN A 223 20.76 2.38 -6.38
N MET A 224 20.83 3.54 -7.07
CA MET A 224 21.72 3.69 -8.22
C MET A 224 23.18 3.67 -7.78
N ALA A 225 24.00 2.92 -8.51
CA ALA A 225 25.45 2.83 -8.28
C ALA A 225 26.20 4.07 -8.76
N GLU A 226 25.64 4.80 -9.72
CA GLU A 226 26.19 6.05 -10.25
C GLU A 226 25.51 7.26 -9.61
N ASP A 227 26.28 8.26 -9.21
CA ASP A 227 25.78 9.53 -8.70
C ASP A 227 25.03 10.32 -9.79
N GLY A 228 24.08 11.15 -9.37
CA GLY A 228 23.32 11.99 -10.28
C GLY A 228 22.22 11.26 -11.07
N LEU A 229 21.80 10.08 -10.62
CA LEU A 229 20.70 9.29 -11.17
C LEU A 229 19.58 9.08 -10.13
N GLY A 230 18.42 8.65 -10.59
CA GLY A 230 17.31 8.27 -9.74
C GLY A 230 16.92 9.33 -8.72
N SER A 231 17.01 9.03 -7.43
CA SER A 231 16.60 9.94 -6.35
C SER A 231 17.42 11.25 -6.29
N ASP A 232 18.61 11.28 -6.84
CA ASP A 232 19.43 12.50 -6.86
C ASP A 232 18.86 13.50 -7.87
N VAL A 233 18.42 13.03 -9.04
CA VAL A 233 17.64 13.84 -10.00
C VAL A 233 16.34 14.33 -9.38
N GLY A 234 15.61 13.44 -8.72
CA GLY A 234 14.29 13.74 -8.13
C GLY A 234 14.30 14.81 -7.04
N GLN A 235 15.46 15.11 -6.47
CA GLN A 235 15.66 16.19 -5.48
C GLN A 235 15.98 17.54 -6.11
N ILE A 236 16.21 17.61 -7.44
CA ILE A 236 16.61 18.82 -8.15
C ILE A 236 15.52 19.21 -9.16
N PRO A 237 14.60 20.14 -8.82
CA PRO A 237 13.44 20.48 -9.67
C PRO A 237 13.81 20.84 -11.12
N ASN A 238 14.89 21.55 -11.34
CA ASN A 238 15.33 21.92 -12.69
C ASN A 238 15.72 20.71 -13.54
N LEU A 239 16.30 19.65 -12.93
CA LEU A 239 16.60 18.41 -13.67
C LEU A 239 15.31 17.61 -13.94
N VAL A 240 14.38 17.58 -12.99
CA VAL A 240 13.06 16.95 -13.20
C VAL A 240 12.33 17.61 -14.37
N GLU A 241 12.27 18.94 -14.42
CA GLU A 241 11.65 19.68 -15.52
C GLU A 241 12.33 19.36 -16.85
N LYS A 242 13.66 19.46 -16.88
CA LYS A 242 14.50 19.25 -18.07
C LYS A 242 14.31 17.85 -18.66
N TYR A 243 14.39 16.81 -17.82
CA TYR A 243 14.27 15.42 -18.29
C TYR A 243 12.83 15.03 -18.62
N THR A 244 11.85 15.63 -17.94
CA THR A 244 10.44 15.47 -18.33
C THR A 244 10.19 16.05 -19.71
N ALA A 245 10.71 17.25 -20.00
CA ALA A 245 10.60 17.88 -21.32
C ALA A 245 11.30 17.05 -22.41
N ALA A 246 12.46 16.46 -22.10
CA ALA A 246 13.17 15.57 -23.02
C ALA A 246 12.36 14.30 -23.32
N ALA A 247 11.77 13.66 -22.31
CA ALA A 247 10.90 12.50 -22.49
C ALA A 247 9.65 12.87 -23.32
N ARG A 248 9.03 14.03 -23.04
CA ARG A 248 7.88 14.55 -23.81
C ARG A 248 8.23 14.79 -25.29
N ALA A 249 9.43 15.22 -25.59
CA ALA A 249 9.88 15.36 -26.98
C ALA A 249 10.00 14.00 -27.71
N GLY A 250 10.09 12.90 -26.99
CA GLY A 250 10.14 11.54 -27.51
C GLY A 250 8.79 10.89 -27.79
N CYS A 251 7.71 11.30 -27.12
CA CYS A 251 6.41 10.63 -27.19
C CYS A 251 5.23 11.60 -27.07
N ASN A 252 4.05 11.16 -27.55
CA ASN A 252 2.78 11.88 -27.42
C ASN A 252 1.75 11.15 -26.53
N ILE A 253 2.13 10.06 -25.88
CA ILE A 253 1.31 9.35 -24.89
C ILE A 253 1.49 9.98 -23.51
N PRO A 254 0.60 9.73 -22.53
CA PRO A 254 0.71 10.28 -21.19
C PRO A 254 2.04 9.97 -20.50
N ILE A 255 2.52 10.93 -19.70
CA ILE A 255 3.74 10.83 -18.89
C ILE A 255 3.38 11.02 -17.42
N LEU A 256 3.77 10.07 -16.56
CA LEU A 256 3.72 10.18 -15.11
C LEU A 256 5.14 10.36 -14.56
N ALA A 257 5.37 11.39 -13.75
CA ALA A 257 6.63 11.56 -13.04
C ALA A 257 6.58 10.82 -11.70
N LYS A 258 7.47 9.82 -11.53
CA LYS A 258 7.59 9.07 -10.27
C LYS A 258 8.57 9.76 -9.33
N LEU A 259 8.04 10.18 -8.18
CA LEU A 259 8.72 11.07 -7.24
C LEU A 259 9.35 10.32 -6.07
N THR A 260 10.48 10.88 -5.59
CA THR A 260 11.19 10.35 -4.43
C THR A 260 10.65 10.94 -3.12
N PRO A 261 10.43 10.11 -2.07
CA PRO A 261 10.13 10.59 -0.73
C PRO A 261 11.37 11.06 0.04
N ASN A 262 12.57 10.93 -0.55
CA ASN A 262 13.84 11.29 0.07
C ASN A 262 14.11 12.80 -0.07
N THR A 263 13.08 13.62 0.18
CA THR A 263 13.08 15.07 0.10
C THR A 263 12.20 15.68 1.18
N GLY A 264 12.48 16.92 1.57
CA GLY A 264 11.63 17.68 2.47
C GLY A 264 10.37 18.25 1.80
N ASN A 265 10.42 18.51 0.48
CA ASN A 265 9.33 19.12 -0.29
C ASN A 265 9.19 18.48 -1.67
N MET A 266 8.31 17.50 -1.75
CA MET A 266 8.01 16.78 -3.01
C MET A 266 7.25 17.67 -4.02
N SER A 267 6.50 18.66 -3.54
CA SER A 267 5.68 19.52 -4.41
C SER A 267 6.53 20.33 -5.41
N GLU A 268 7.74 20.70 -5.08
CA GLU A 268 8.63 21.41 -6.01
C GLU A 268 9.00 20.56 -7.22
N ALA A 269 9.37 19.31 -7.00
CA ALA A 269 9.66 18.36 -8.07
C ALA A 269 8.40 18.05 -8.89
N ALA A 270 7.22 17.92 -8.24
CA ALA A 270 5.94 17.71 -8.92
C ALA A 270 5.56 18.88 -9.84
N ILE A 271 5.72 20.11 -9.37
CA ILE A 271 5.46 21.33 -10.18
C ILE A 271 6.45 21.41 -11.34
N ALA A 272 7.70 21.08 -11.12
CA ALA A 272 8.72 21.04 -12.17
C ALA A 272 8.38 19.98 -13.23
N ALA A 273 7.95 18.78 -12.83
CA ALA A 273 7.48 17.76 -13.76
C ALA A 273 6.29 18.24 -14.61
N LYS A 274 5.32 18.92 -13.99
CA LYS A 274 4.19 19.53 -14.71
C LYS A 274 4.65 20.55 -15.75
N ARG A 275 5.60 21.43 -15.39
CA ARG A 275 6.18 22.40 -16.35
C ARG A 275 6.91 21.71 -17.50
N GLY A 276 7.58 20.58 -17.23
CA GLY A 276 8.24 19.74 -18.24
C GLY A 276 7.27 18.95 -19.13
N GLY A 277 5.97 18.99 -18.86
CA GLY A 277 4.94 18.35 -19.68
C GLY A 277 4.47 16.97 -19.17
N ALA A 278 4.64 16.66 -17.88
CA ALA A 278 3.99 15.50 -17.27
C ALA A 278 2.47 15.70 -17.18
N ASP A 279 1.71 14.64 -17.46
CA ASP A 279 0.24 14.58 -17.35
C ASP A 279 -0.22 14.11 -15.97
N GLY A 280 0.65 13.37 -15.28
CA GLY A 280 0.37 12.83 -13.96
C GLY A 280 1.63 12.64 -13.12
N LEU A 281 1.41 12.20 -11.88
CA LEU A 281 2.42 11.92 -10.88
C LEU A 281 2.27 10.50 -10.38
N ALA A 282 3.38 9.86 -9.97
CA ALA A 282 3.38 8.61 -9.23
C ALA A 282 4.15 8.82 -7.91
N ALA A 283 3.55 8.51 -6.77
CA ALA A 283 4.15 8.73 -5.44
C ALA A 283 3.65 7.68 -4.44
N ILE A 284 4.55 7.15 -3.65
CA ILE A 284 5.97 7.41 -3.48
C ILE A 284 6.84 6.21 -3.88
N ASN A 285 8.09 6.44 -4.28
CA ASN A 285 9.09 5.39 -4.30
C ASN A 285 9.58 5.07 -2.86
N THR A 286 10.55 4.20 -2.72
CA THR A 286 11.08 3.73 -1.45
C THR A 286 11.91 4.78 -0.70
N ILE A 287 11.93 4.67 0.63
CA ILE A 287 12.66 5.58 1.52
C ILE A 287 14.05 5.01 1.79
N LYS A 288 15.10 5.82 1.66
CA LYS A 288 16.48 5.42 2.01
C LYS A 288 16.55 5.00 3.48
N SER A 289 17.06 3.79 3.76
CA SER A 289 17.06 3.21 5.11
C SER A 289 18.17 2.19 5.38
N ILE A 290 18.34 1.90 6.67
CA ILE A 290 19.06 0.76 7.23
C ILE A 290 18.08 0.06 8.19
N VAL A 291 17.76 -1.22 7.96
CA VAL A 291 16.72 -1.95 8.75
C VAL A 291 17.23 -2.60 10.04
N GLY A 292 18.42 -2.28 10.46
CA GLY A 292 19.01 -2.77 11.71
C GLY A 292 20.46 -3.20 11.52
N ILE A 293 21.14 -3.37 12.64
CA ILE A 293 22.54 -3.86 12.73
C ILE A 293 22.54 -5.10 13.60
N ASN A 294 23.13 -6.18 13.12
CA ASN A 294 23.31 -7.38 13.92
C ASN A 294 24.31 -7.09 15.06
N PRO A 295 23.95 -7.27 16.34
CA PRO A 295 24.81 -6.88 17.46
C PRO A 295 26.08 -7.74 17.61
N HIS A 296 26.18 -8.88 16.93
CA HIS A 296 27.32 -9.77 16.97
C HIS A 296 28.30 -9.58 15.81
N THR A 297 27.78 -9.19 14.64
CA THR A 297 28.59 -9.03 13.41
C THR A 297 28.76 -7.58 12.98
N TYR A 298 27.96 -6.67 13.55
CA TYR A 298 27.90 -5.25 13.21
C TYR A 298 27.53 -4.97 11.74
N VAL A 299 26.90 -5.92 11.08
CA VAL A 299 26.50 -5.84 9.68
C VAL A 299 24.98 -5.67 9.57
N SER A 300 24.52 -4.80 8.65
CA SER A 300 23.10 -4.65 8.29
C SER A 300 22.71 -5.70 7.25
N ALA A 301 21.42 -5.97 7.13
CA ALA A 301 20.86 -6.84 6.09
C ALA A 301 20.18 -6.01 4.96
N PRO A 302 20.16 -6.51 3.70
CA PRO A 302 20.89 -7.69 3.23
C PRO A 302 22.39 -7.43 3.19
N ALA A 303 23.21 -8.47 3.34
CA ALA A 303 24.67 -8.35 3.33
C ALA A 303 25.29 -9.18 2.20
N VAL A 304 26.20 -8.56 1.45
CA VAL A 304 27.01 -9.20 0.41
C VAL A 304 28.47 -9.14 0.87
N ARG A 305 29.10 -10.29 1.06
CA ARG A 305 30.50 -10.40 1.55
C ARG A 305 30.77 -9.56 2.81
N GLY A 306 29.81 -9.56 3.76
CA GLY A 306 29.95 -8.83 5.03
C GLY A 306 29.71 -7.32 4.96
N GLN A 307 29.26 -6.79 3.84
CA GLN A 307 28.92 -5.39 3.65
C GLN A 307 27.45 -5.22 3.26
N SER A 308 26.86 -4.12 3.63
CA SER A 308 25.49 -3.72 3.24
C SER A 308 25.47 -2.25 2.81
N ALA A 309 24.51 -1.91 1.99
CA ALA A 309 24.27 -0.53 1.56
C ALA A 309 23.03 0.07 2.23
N VAL A 310 22.93 1.40 2.26
CA VAL A 310 21.64 2.08 2.41
C VAL A 310 20.76 1.64 1.24
N GLY A 311 19.53 1.24 1.51
CA GLY A 311 18.62 0.73 0.47
C GLY A 311 17.21 1.28 0.61
N GLY A 312 16.37 0.93 -0.36
CA GLY A 312 14.98 1.37 -0.40
C GLY A 312 14.11 0.62 0.60
N TYR A 313 13.40 1.33 1.47
CA TYR A 313 12.47 0.80 2.46
C TYR A 313 11.02 0.97 2.01
N SER A 314 10.22 -0.08 2.13
CA SER A 314 8.83 -0.18 1.70
C SER A 314 8.01 -1.06 2.66
N GLY A 315 6.79 -1.44 2.28
CA GLY A 315 5.85 -2.22 3.10
C GLY A 315 4.96 -1.33 3.97
N ALA A 316 4.13 -1.94 4.82
CA ALA A 316 3.12 -1.25 5.63
C ALA A 316 3.67 -0.08 6.46
N ALA A 317 4.91 -0.20 6.95
CA ALA A 317 5.56 0.83 7.77
C ALA A 317 5.74 2.19 7.07
N VAL A 318 5.75 2.25 5.74
CA VAL A 318 5.90 3.53 5.01
C VAL A 318 4.58 4.21 4.67
N LYS A 319 3.42 3.54 4.87
CA LYS A 319 2.10 4.08 4.52
C LYS A 319 1.84 5.48 5.10
N PRO A 320 2.08 5.77 6.39
CA PRO A 320 1.82 7.11 6.93
C PRO A 320 2.61 8.22 6.23
N ILE A 321 3.83 7.92 5.80
CA ILE A 321 4.68 8.87 5.08
C ILE A 321 4.16 9.05 3.65
N ALA A 322 3.75 7.97 3.00
CA ALA A 322 3.16 8.02 1.67
C ALA A 322 1.86 8.85 1.66
N LEU A 323 0.94 8.60 2.60
CA LEU A 323 -0.32 9.34 2.75
C LEU A 323 -0.08 10.85 2.93
N ARG A 324 0.94 11.25 3.71
CA ARG A 324 1.33 12.66 3.84
C ARG A 324 1.64 13.27 2.47
N PHE A 325 2.51 12.62 1.69
CA PHE A 325 2.91 13.15 0.37
C PHE A 325 1.74 13.19 -0.62
N ILE A 326 0.87 12.18 -0.62
CA ILE A 326 -0.34 12.19 -1.46
C ILE A 326 -1.24 13.36 -1.09
N ALA A 327 -1.48 13.62 0.20
CA ALA A 327 -2.28 14.74 0.66
C ALA A 327 -1.66 16.09 0.25
N GLU A 328 -0.33 16.26 0.40
CA GLU A 328 0.39 17.47 -0.01
C GLU A 328 0.27 17.73 -1.52
N LEU A 329 0.38 16.68 -2.35
CA LEU A 329 0.20 16.79 -3.79
C LEU A 329 -1.26 17.07 -4.16
N GLY A 330 -2.21 16.36 -3.56
CA GLY A 330 -3.65 16.50 -3.81
C GLY A 330 -4.20 17.88 -3.45
N LYS A 331 -3.67 18.50 -2.39
CA LYS A 331 -4.05 19.85 -1.93
C LYS A 331 -3.39 20.97 -2.72
N ASN A 332 -2.32 20.69 -3.46
CA ASN A 332 -1.54 21.74 -4.10
C ASN A 332 -2.28 22.36 -5.29
N PRO A 333 -2.68 23.65 -5.25
CA PRO A 333 -3.46 24.26 -6.31
C PRO A 333 -2.70 24.35 -7.64
N LYS A 334 -1.36 24.35 -7.63
CA LYS A 334 -0.52 24.35 -8.84
C LYS A 334 -0.55 23.00 -9.55
N LEU A 335 -0.94 21.91 -8.84
CA LEU A 335 -1.05 20.55 -9.37
C LEU A 335 -2.48 20.15 -9.70
N LYS A 336 -3.45 21.05 -9.52
CA LYS A 336 -4.86 20.79 -9.84
C LYS A 336 -5.01 20.24 -11.26
N GLY A 337 -5.76 19.14 -11.38
CA GLY A 337 -6.03 18.44 -12.63
C GLY A 337 -4.96 17.43 -13.06
N MET A 338 -3.86 17.29 -12.32
CA MET A 338 -2.91 16.19 -12.54
C MET A 338 -3.43 14.90 -11.91
N HIS A 339 -3.32 13.80 -12.64
CA HIS A 339 -3.56 12.47 -12.08
C HIS A 339 -2.47 12.11 -11.06
N ILE A 340 -2.85 11.52 -9.93
CA ILE A 340 -1.91 10.98 -8.93
C ILE A 340 -2.10 9.47 -8.84
N SER A 341 -1.06 8.71 -9.15
CA SER A 341 -1.01 7.27 -8.92
C SER A 341 -0.31 7.02 -7.58
N GLY A 342 -1.10 6.59 -6.57
CA GLY A 342 -0.62 6.45 -5.20
C GLY A 342 0.03 5.10 -4.94
N MET A 343 1.13 5.07 -4.16
CA MET A 343 1.81 3.85 -3.74
C MET A 343 2.61 4.05 -2.46
N GLY A 344 2.85 2.95 -1.74
CA GLY A 344 3.68 2.92 -0.52
C GLY A 344 2.94 2.35 0.68
N GLY A 345 3.04 1.03 0.88
CA GLY A 345 2.46 0.33 2.03
C GLY A 345 0.99 -0.05 1.89
N VAL A 346 0.47 -0.11 0.67
CA VAL A 346 -0.88 -0.61 0.39
C VAL A 346 -0.86 -2.14 0.46
N GLU A 347 -1.66 -2.72 1.37
CA GLU A 347 -1.84 -4.16 1.56
C GLU A 347 -3.32 -4.56 1.52
N THR A 348 -4.23 -3.65 1.90
CA THR A 348 -5.67 -3.88 1.97
C THR A 348 -6.45 -2.85 1.15
N TRP A 349 -7.72 -3.15 0.91
CA TRP A 349 -8.65 -2.20 0.28
C TRP A 349 -8.81 -0.90 1.10
N LYS A 350 -8.70 -0.98 2.44
CA LYS A 350 -8.74 0.19 3.33
C LYS A 350 -7.56 1.12 3.07
N ASP A 351 -6.36 0.55 2.92
CA ASP A 351 -5.18 1.34 2.57
C ASP A 351 -5.40 2.05 1.24
N ALA A 352 -5.90 1.34 0.23
CA ALA A 352 -6.18 1.93 -1.08
C ALA A 352 -7.22 3.06 -0.99
N MET A 353 -8.29 2.88 -0.21
CA MET A 353 -9.30 3.91 0.05
C MET A 353 -8.68 5.15 0.71
N GLU A 354 -7.78 4.99 1.69
CA GLU A 354 -7.08 6.11 2.32
C GLU A 354 -6.28 6.94 1.30
N PHE A 355 -5.55 6.28 0.39
CA PHE A 355 -4.84 6.97 -0.68
C PHE A 355 -5.79 7.73 -1.62
N MET A 356 -6.90 7.10 -2.01
CA MET A 356 -7.89 7.73 -2.90
C MET A 356 -8.57 8.91 -2.21
N ALA A 357 -8.94 8.78 -0.94
CA ALA A 357 -9.50 9.88 -0.16
C ALA A 357 -8.55 11.09 -0.04
N LEU A 358 -7.25 10.89 -0.19
CA LEU A 358 -6.23 11.94 -0.19
C LEU A 358 -5.81 12.40 -1.60
N GLY A 359 -6.53 11.96 -2.65
CA GLY A 359 -6.38 12.49 -4.00
C GLY A 359 -5.73 11.56 -5.02
N ALA A 360 -5.38 10.31 -4.67
CA ALA A 360 -4.92 9.35 -5.64
C ALA A 360 -6.08 8.84 -6.51
N GLY A 361 -5.95 8.87 -7.83
CA GLY A 361 -6.94 8.34 -8.78
C GLY A 361 -6.69 6.88 -9.18
N SER A 362 -5.49 6.36 -8.89
CA SER A 362 -5.10 4.96 -9.08
C SER A 362 -4.09 4.53 -8.03
N ILE A 363 -3.96 3.22 -7.83
CA ILE A 363 -3.13 2.62 -6.77
C ILE A 363 -2.14 1.64 -7.38
N GLN A 364 -0.86 1.77 -7.02
CA GLN A 364 0.18 0.82 -7.42
C GLN A 364 0.67 0.01 -6.21
N VAL A 365 0.84 -1.29 -6.38
CA VAL A 365 1.19 -2.23 -5.30
C VAL A 365 2.45 -3.03 -5.66
N THR A 366 3.37 -3.18 -4.71
CA THR A 366 4.58 -4.01 -4.84
C THR A 366 4.73 -4.99 -3.68
N THR A 367 5.07 -4.50 -2.48
CA THR A 367 5.52 -5.34 -1.36
C THR A 367 4.47 -6.36 -0.92
N ALA A 368 3.20 -5.98 -0.93
CA ALA A 368 2.11 -6.90 -0.62
C ALA A 368 2.00 -8.03 -1.66
N VAL A 369 2.23 -7.73 -2.95
CA VAL A 369 2.29 -8.76 -4.00
C VAL A 369 3.48 -9.69 -3.79
N MET A 370 4.65 -9.17 -3.42
CA MET A 370 5.82 -10.01 -3.09
C MET A 370 5.55 -10.95 -1.91
N GLN A 371 4.76 -10.50 -0.94
CA GLN A 371 4.45 -11.26 0.27
C GLN A 371 3.31 -12.27 0.07
N TYR A 372 2.24 -11.89 -0.64
CA TYR A 372 0.98 -12.64 -0.71
C TYR A 372 0.64 -13.16 -2.11
N GLY A 373 1.36 -12.72 -3.13
CA GLY A 373 1.12 -13.07 -4.55
C GLY A 373 0.06 -12.18 -5.21
N TYR A 374 -0.07 -12.32 -6.53
CA TYR A 374 -1.03 -11.54 -7.33
C TYR A 374 -2.49 -11.73 -6.91
N ARG A 375 -2.79 -12.82 -6.21
CA ARG A 375 -4.15 -13.17 -5.73
C ARG A 375 -4.75 -12.16 -4.73
N ILE A 376 -3.97 -11.23 -4.17
CA ILE A 376 -4.51 -10.18 -3.31
C ILE A 376 -5.46 -9.25 -4.05
N ILE A 377 -5.41 -9.20 -5.36
CA ILE A 377 -6.32 -8.39 -6.18
C ILE A 377 -7.79 -8.73 -5.92
N ASP A 378 -8.11 -10.00 -5.68
CA ASP A 378 -9.47 -10.41 -5.34
C ASP A 378 -9.97 -9.70 -4.08
N ASP A 379 -9.12 -9.63 -3.04
CA ASP A 379 -9.49 -9.04 -1.75
C ASP A 379 -9.49 -7.51 -1.81
N LEU A 380 -8.63 -6.91 -2.64
CA LEU A 380 -8.64 -5.47 -2.90
C LEU A 380 -9.93 -5.05 -3.62
N ILE A 381 -10.30 -5.77 -4.66
CA ILE A 381 -11.53 -5.53 -5.44
C ILE A 381 -12.77 -5.77 -4.58
N ASP A 382 -12.87 -6.94 -3.95
CA ASP A 382 -14.01 -7.33 -3.13
C ASP A 382 -14.25 -6.35 -1.99
N GLY A 383 -13.19 -5.99 -1.27
CA GLY A 383 -13.31 -5.06 -0.14
C GLY A 383 -13.68 -3.64 -0.56
N MET A 384 -13.11 -3.15 -1.68
CA MET A 384 -13.46 -1.83 -2.22
C MET A 384 -14.92 -1.79 -2.68
N LEU A 385 -15.41 -2.81 -3.41
CA LEU A 385 -16.82 -2.91 -3.82
C LEU A 385 -17.76 -2.93 -2.62
N GLY A 386 -17.44 -3.75 -1.59
CA GLY A 386 -18.22 -3.79 -0.36
C GLY A 386 -18.34 -2.41 0.29
N TYR A 387 -17.22 -1.68 0.36
CA TYR A 387 -17.19 -0.32 0.91
C TYR A 387 -18.02 0.67 0.08
N LEU A 388 -17.88 0.66 -1.26
CA LEU A 388 -18.65 1.53 -2.14
C LEU A 388 -20.15 1.28 -1.98
N ASN A 389 -20.56 0.02 -1.89
CA ASN A 389 -21.97 -0.35 -1.70
C ASN A 389 -22.49 0.09 -0.32
N GLU A 390 -21.74 -0.17 0.77
CA GLU A 390 -22.09 0.26 2.13
C GLU A 390 -22.30 1.78 2.22
N LYS A 391 -21.46 2.55 1.55
CA LYS A 391 -21.53 4.03 1.55
C LYS A 391 -22.45 4.62 0.49
N GLY A 392 -22.99 3.80 -0.42
CA GLY A 392 -23.88 4.24 -1.49
C GLY A 392 -23.18 4.94 -2.66
N PHE A 393 -21.86 4.85 -2.78
CA PHE A 393 -21.11 5.40 -3.90
C PHE A 393 -21.43 4.67 -5.21
N GLN A 394 -21.51 5.42 -6.31
CA GLN A 394 -21.75 4.89 -7.63
C GLN A 394 -20.47 4.64 -8.43
N SER A 395 -19.36 5.28 -8.03
CA SER A 395 -18.05 5.15 -8.67
C SER A 395 -16.94 5.26 -7.62
N VAL A 396 -15.85 4.55 -7.85
CA VAL A 396 -14.62 4.69 -7.08
C VAL A 396 -14.00 6.09 -7.21
N GLU A 397 -14.28 6.79 -8.29
CA GLU A 397 -13.82 8.17 -8.51
C GLU A 397 -14.42 9.16 -7.51
N GLU A 398 -15.60 8.87 -6.96
CA GLU A 398 -16.21 9.69 -5.91
C GLU A 398 -15.41 9.73 -4.61
N LEU A 399 -14.50 8.76 -4.39
CA LEU A 399 -13.60 8.74 -3.23
C LEU A 399 -12.45 9.74 -3.36
N VAL A 400 -12.09 10.12 -4.60
CA VAL A 400 -10.86 10.86 -4.86
C VAL A 400 -10.93 12.27 -4.24
N GLY A 401 -10.10 12.46 -3.22
CA GLY A 401 -9.96 13.75 -2.55
C GLY A 401 -10.98 14.04 -1.44
N LEU A 402 -11.91 13.13 -1.12
CA LEU A 402 -12.93 13.35 -0.07
C LEU A 402 -12.35 13.70 1.31
N GLY A 403 -11.16 13.20 1.62
CA GLY A 403 -10.49 13.42 2.91
C GLY A 403 -9.61 14.68 2.95
N LEU A 404 -9.39 15.36 1.82
CA LEU A 404 -8.43 16.46 1.75
C LEU A 404 -8.80 17.64 2.65
N ASP A 405 -10.08 18.00 2.73
CA ASP A 405 -10.53 19.13 3.55
C ASP A 405 -10.40 18.84 5.06
N ALA A 406 -10.37 17.57 5.46
CA ALA A 406 -10.17 17.16 6.85
C ALA A 406 -8.69 17.22 7.29
N VAL A 407 -7.76 17.39 6.37
CA VAL A 407 -6.33 17.58 6.65
C VAL A 407 -6.03 19.07 6.55
N CYS A 408 -5.81 19.75 7.67
CA CYS A 408 -5.47 21.18 7.70
C CYS A 408 -4.03 21.41 8.17
N ASP A 409 -3.52 22.63 7.96
CA ASP A 409 -2.24 23.03 8.50
C ASP A 409 -2.29 23.12 10.03
N THR A 410 -1.17 22.86 10.69
CA THR A 410 -1.07 22.78 12.16
C THR A 410 -1.58 24.05 12.86
N GLU A 411 -1.44 25.20 12.23
CA GLU A 411 -1.93 26.49 12.74
C GLU A 411 -3.46 26.60 12.75
N ASN A 412 -4.14 25.84 11.88
CA ASN A 412 -5.61 25.85 11.74
C ASN A 412 -6.29 24.79 12.64
N ILE A 413 -5.52 23.99 13.38
CA ILE A 413 -6.07 23.04 14.37
C ILE A 413 -6.64 23.81 15.56
N GLU A 414 -7.92 23.55 15.88
CA GLU A 414 -8.59 24.06 17.08
C GLU A 414 -7.88 23.55 18.35
N ARG A 415 -7.59 24.44 19.33
CA ARG A 415 -6.82 24.14 20.56
C ARG A 415 -7.52 24.48 21.86
N ASP A 416 -8.72 25.06 21.81
CA ASP A 416 -9.43 25.53 22.99
C ASP A 416 -10.24 24.42 23.67
N THR A 417 -10.45 23.30 22.96
CA THR A 417 -11.23 22.17 23.44
C THR A 417 -10.33 21.07 24.06
N ILE A 418 -10.60 20.68 25.30
CA ILE A 418 -9.99 19.52 25.95
C ILE A 418 -10.99 18.35 25.96
N VAL A 419 -10.62 17.21 25.40
CA VAL A 419 -11.40 15.97 25.47
C VAL A 419 -10.78 15.06 26.52
N TYR A 420 -11.54 14.72 27.58
CA TYR A 420 -11.05 13.83 28.62
C TYR A 420 -11.19 12.36 28.25
N PRO A 421 -10.27 11.48 28.69
CA PRO A 421 -10.46 10.03 28.55
C PRO A 421 -11.59 9.53 29.46
N LYS A 422 -12.39 8.57 28.96
CA LYS A 422 -13.40 7.82 29.71
C LYS A 422 -12.90 6.41 29.95
N PHE A 423 -12.82 6.00 31.23
CA PHE A 423 -12.37 4.67 31.60
C PHE A 423 -13.58 3.73 31.77
N HIS A 424 -13.58 2.59 31.08
CA HIS A 424 -14.56 1.50 31.18
C HIS A 424 -14.05 0.48 32.21
N ARG A 425 -14.56 0.58 33.42
CA ARG A 425 -14.06 -0.22 34.58
C ARG A 425 -14.31 -1.71 34.40
N ASP A 426 -15.37 -2.08 33.72
CA ASP A 426 -15.77 -3.42 33.34
C ASP A 426 -14.76 -4.10 32.41
N LYS A 427 -14.27 -3.38 31.44
CA LYS A 427 -13.24 -3.87 30.49
C LYS A 427 -11.82 -3.81 31.06
N CYS A 428 -11.58 -3.00 32.07
CA CYS A 428 -10.25 -2.75 32.61
C CYS A 428 -9.73 -3.97 33.42
N ILE A 429 -8.57 -4.50 33.05
CA ILE A 429 -7.89 -5.63 33.72
C ILE A 429 -6.96 -5.19 34.87
N GLY A 430 -6.84 -3.89 35.15
CA GLY A 430 -6.02 -3.38 36.24
C GLY A 430 -4.51 -3.50 36.01
N CYS A 431 -4.03 -3.44 34.75
CA CYS A 431 -2.61 -3.59 34.42
C CYS A 431 -1.75 -2.35 34.72
N GLY A 432 -2.34 -1.16 34.89
CA GLY A 432 -1.65 0.08 35.25
C GLY A 432 -0.86 0.76 34.13
N ARG A 433 -0.84 0.23 32.89
CA ARG A 433 -0.05 0.81 31.76
C ARG A 433 -0.43 2.27 31.49
N CYS A 434 -1.71 2.61 31.55
CA CYS A 434 -2.20 3.99 31.37
C CYS A 434 -1.67 4.96 32.45
N ALA A 435 -1.55 4.50 33.70
CA ALA A 435 -0.98 5.30 34.79
C ALA A 435 0.52 5.50 34.60
N ILE A 436 1.26 4.44 34.23
CA ILE A 436 2.71 4.53 33.92
C ILE A 436 2.95 5.53 32.78
N SER A 437 2.24 5.38 31.65
CA SER A 437 2.42 6.24 30.48
C SER A 437 2.06 7.70 30.80
N CYS A 438 1.02 7.93 31.59
CA CYS A 438 0.64 9.29 32.01
C CYS A 438 1.64 9.90 32.99
N ARG A 439 2.19 9.08 33.91
CA ARG A 439 3.19 9.51 34.89
C ARG A 439 4.51 9.91 34.23
N ASP A 440 5.01 9.03 33.33
CA ASP A 440 6.38 9.13 32.80
C ASP A 440 6.44 9.79 31.42
N GLY A 441 5.36 9.68 30.62
CA GLY A 441 5.29 10.21 29.25
C GLY A 441 4.20 11.25 29.01
N GLY A 442 3.42 11.63 30.02
CA GLY A 442 2.30 12.56 29.89
C GLY A 442 2.28 13.64 30.98
N HIS A 443 1.11 13.89 31.58
CA HIS A 443 0.84 15.02 32.45
C HIS A 443 0.55 14.64 33.91
N GLN A 444 0.88 13.40 34.33
CA GLN A 444 0.69 12.90 35.71
C GLN A 444 -0.76 13.02 36.23
N ALA A 445 -1.70 12.94 35.31
CA ALA A 445 -3.13 13.14 35.58
C ALA A 445 -3.88 11.86 35.94
N ILE A 446 -3.22 10.69 35.90
CA ILE A 446 -3.84 9.41 36.24
C ILE A 446 -3.18 8.84 37.51
N LYS A 447 -3.98 8.68 38.56
CA LYS A 447 -3.64 7.88 39.73
C LYS A 447 -4.09 6.44 39.52
N PHE A 448 -3.35 5.52 40.10
CA PHE A 448 -3.73 4.10 40.12
C PHE A 448 -4.21 3.74 41.53
N GLY A 449 -5.50 3.41 41.61
CA GLY A 449 -6.14 3.16 42.91
C GLY A 449 -5.74 1.83 43.54
N GLU A 450 -6.06 1.65 44.82
CA GLU A 450 -5.87 0.39 45.56
C GLU A 450 -6.67 -0.78 44.94
N ASP A 451 -7.82 -0.47 44.34
CA ASP A 451 -8.64 -1.39 43.55
C ASP A 451 -8.05 -1.74 42.18
N ARG A 452 -6.83 -1.31 41.93
CA ARG A 452 -6.10 -1.48 40.65
C ARG A 452 -6.83 -0.87 39.46
N LYS A 453 -7.59 0.20 39.64
CA LYS A 453 -8.26 0.93 38.57
C LYS A 453 -7.71 2.35 38.43
N PRO A 454 -7.63 2.88 37.19
CA PRO A 454 -7.20 4.25 36.98
C PRO A 454 -8.23 5.26 37.43
N VAL A 455 -7.75 6.35 38.04
CA VAL A 455 -8.55 7.51 38.47
C VAL A 455 -7.97 8.76 37.83
N LEU A 456 -8.80 9.50 37.09
CA LEU A 456 -8.40 10.76 36.44
C LEU A 456 -8.40 11.92 37.42
N GLU A 457 -7.36 12.72 37.41
CA GLU A 457 -7.31 14.08 37.99
C GLU A 457 -7.55 15.12 36.86
N PRO A 458 -8.80 15.58 36.63
CA PRO A 458 -9.13 16.38 35.47
C PRO A 458 -8.37 17.71 35.39
N LYS A 459 -7.98 18.29 36.57
CA LYS A 459 -7.22 19.55 36.62
C LYS A 459 -5.81 19.46 36.03
N LYS A 460 -5.25 18.24 35.95
CA LYS A 460 -3.93 17.96 35.39
C LYS A 460 -4.01 17.42 33.97
N CYS A 461 -5.15 16.91 33.57
CA CYS A 461 -5.33 16.26 32.26
C CYS A 461 -5.47 17.32 31.16
N VAL A 462 -4.62 17.22 30.15
CA VAL A 462 -4.66 18.07 28.93
C VAL A 462 -5.34 17.38 27.75
N GLY A 463 -5.92 16.18 27.92
CA GLY A 463 -6.60 15.48 26.86
C GLY A 463 -5.71 14.87 25.78
N CYS A 464 -4.44 14.56 26.06
CA CYS A 464 -3.51 14.02 25.07
C CYS A 464 -3.82 12.58 24.58
N HIS A 465 -4.68 11.84 25.28
CA HIS A 465 -5.10 10.47 24.97
C HIS A 465 -3.99 9.41 24.84
N LEU A 466 -2.76 9.66 25.32
CA LEU A 466 -1.72 8.63 25.36
C LEU A 466 -2.17 7.37 26.11
N CYS A 467 -2.98 7.55 27.15
CA CYS A 467 -3.56 6.44 27.94
C CYS A 467 -4.46 5.51 27.11
N THR A 468 -5.15 6.03 26.09
CA THR A 468 -5.97 5.25 25.16
C THR A 468 -5.10 4.34 24.30
N LEU A 469 -4.01 4.87 23.74
CA LEU A 469 -3.12 4.14 22.83
C LEU A 469 -2.38 2.97 23.49
N VAL A 470 -2.11 3.07 24.80
CA VAL A 470 -1.36 2.02 25.53
C VAL A 470 -2.26 0.99 26.22
N CYS A 471 -3.57 1.13 26.14
CA CYS A 471 -4.50 0.22 26.79
C CYS A 471 -4.62 -1.10 26.00
N PRO A 472 -4.22 -2.27 26.57
CA PRO A 472 -4.27 -3.53 25.85
C PRO A 472 -5.68 -4.14 25.73
N GLN A 473 -6.69 -3.50 26.34
CA GLN A 473 -8.07 -3.97 26.37
C GLN A 473 -9.06 -2.96 25.79
N ASP A 474 -8.58 -1.91 25.13
CA ASP A 474 -9.40 -0.81 24.62
C ASP A 474 -10.44 -0.30 25.64
N ALA A 475 -10.05 -0.35 26.93
CA ALA A 475 -10.90 0.04 28.03
C ALA A 475 -10.92 1.55 28.29
N ILE A 476 -10.39 2.36 27.37
CA ILE A 476 -10.34 3.82 27.47
C ILE A 476 -10.78 4.41 26.14
N THR A 477 -11.78 5.26 26.18
CA THR A 477 -12.33 5.97 25.01
C THR A 477 -12.35 7.48 25.23
N SER A 478 -12.70 8.26 24.20
CA SER A 478 -12.98 9.68 24.33
C SER A 478 -14.21 9.92 25.22
N GLY A 479 -14.12 10.86 26.14
CA GLY A 479 -15.16 11.17 27.11
C GLY A 479 -15.70 12.60 26.97
N ARG A 480 -15.90 13.28 28.10
CA ARG A 480 -16.46 14.63 28.13
C ARG A 480 -15.51 15.63 27.49
N LYS A 481 -16.08 16.60 26.76
CA LYS A 481 -15.38 17.78 26.27
C LYS A 481 -15.43 18.91 27.33
N ARG A 482 -14.37 19.69 27.42
CA ARG A 482 -14.32 20.97 28.10
C ARG A 482 -13.91 22.01 27.06
N VAL A 483 -14.74 23.01 26.88
CA VAL A 483 -14.49 24.20 26.10
C VAL A 483 -13.90 25.28 27.01
#